data_bf8b796f99d577fc02f059bc53fc02bd
#
_entry.id   bf8b796f99d577fc02f059bc53fc02bd
#
_cell.length_a   1.000
_cell.length_b   1.000
_cell.length_c   1.000
_cell.angle_alpha   90.00
_cell.angle_beta   90.00
_cell.angle_gamma   90.00
#
_symmetry.space_group_name_H-M   'P 1'
#
loop_
_entity.id
_entity.type
_entity.pdbx_description
1 polymer ?
#
loop_
_entity_poly.entity_id
_entity_poly.type
_entity_poly.pdbx_seq_one_letter_code
_entity_poly.pdbx_strand_id
1 'polypeptide(L)'
;MMDEAYAANYLPLVASFIKGEQMTANPTEVELNKRNSIQFATFPNDVLSVSSNSTGITPENAPQGSIAIINIANAITKQDQECGPAGMKTKSDLLKRCYANDNINSVVLVIDSGGGQGMAMRLMAETISQKNKPVGAFIDDNCCSAAYGIASGCDFIVANSNQAQIGSIGTYITIADYTEKFKQMGVNLIEIYASASTDKNKEFFDAIQGNPEPIRAIANQFNEHFLSLIESNRTDKLKADRTVWGTGKVYFAEKALELGLIDGIDTLENFINYFNT
;
A
#
# COMPACT_ATOMS: atom_id res chain seq x y z
N MET A 1 3.01 3.78 -13.06
CA MET A 1 2.83 2.83 -14.18
C MET A 1 2.26 1.56 -13.56
N MET A 2 1.13 1.06 -14.02
CA MET A 2 0.61 -0.23 -13.54
C MET A 2 1.55 -1.29 -14.13
N ASP A 3 2.08 -2.19 -13.28
CA ASP A 3 2.93 -3.30 -13.71
C ASP A 3 2.19 -4.10 -14.80
N GLU A 4 2.87 -4.44 -15.90
CA GLU A 4 2.27 -5.23 -17.00
C GLU A 4 1.78 -6.60 -16.54
N ALA A 5 2.49 -7.22 -15.59
CA ALA A 5 2.07 -8.48 -14.97
C ALA A 5 0.78 -8.32 -14.16
N TYR A 6 0.60 -7.17 -13.49
CA TYR A 6 -0.62 -6.84 -12.77
C TYR A 6 -1.78 -6.58 -13.74
N ALA A 7 -1.54 -5.84 -14.82
CA ALA A 7 -2.54 -5.60 -15.87
C ALA A 7 -2.96 -6.92 -16.55
N ALA A 8 -2.04 -7.84 -16.80
CA ALA A 8 -2.31 -9.14 -17.41
C ALA A 8 -3.28 -10.00 -16.57
N ASN A 9 -3.23 -9.90 -15.24
CA ASN A 9 -4.15 -10.62 -14.35
C ASN A 9 -5.60 -10.12 -14.44
N TYR A 10 -5.82 -8.88 -14.89
CA TYR A 10 -7.16 -8.31 -15.09
C TYR A 10 -7.71 -8.48 -16.51
N LEU A 11 -6.87 -8.80 -17.51
CA LEU A 11 -7.30 -8.99 -18.89
C LEU A 11 -8.42 -10.05 -19.04
N PRO A 12 -8.37 -11.23 -18.38
CA PRO A 12 -9.45 -12.20 -18.43
C PRO A 12 -10.77 -11.66 -17.86
N LEU A 13 -10.70 -10.89 -16.76
CA LEU A 13 -11.85 -10.28 -16.11
C LEU A 13 -12.49 -9.20 -17.01
N VAL A 14 -11.67 -8.35 -17.61
CA VAL A 14 -12.11 -7.34 -18.57
C VAL A 14 -12.72 -7.99 -19.80
N ALA A 15 -12.14 -9.09 -20.29
CA ALA A 15 -12.66 -9.84 -21.44
C ALA A 15 -14.01 -10.47 -21.15
N SER A 16 -14.20 -11.07 -19.97
CA SER A 16 -15.49 -11.63 -19.52
C SER A 16 -16.55 -10.54 -19.36
N PHE A 17 -16.18 -9.41 -18.77
CA PHE A 17 -17.09 -8.25 -18.66
C PHE A 17 -17.54 -7.72 -20.03
N ILE A 18 -16.62 -7.60 -21.00
CA ILE A 18 -16.93 -7.15 -22.37
C ILE A 18 -17.86 -8.14 -23.08
N LYS A 19 -17.74 -9.44 -22.80
CA LYS A 19 -18.60 -10.49 -23.35
C LYS A 19 -19.98 -10.59 -22.67
N GLY A 20 -20.23 -9.80 -21.60
CA GLY A 20 -21.48 -9.87 -20.85
C GLY A 20 -21.63 -11.14 -20.02
N GLU A 21 -20.53 -11.86 -19.74
CA GLU A 21 -20.53 -13.03 -18.87
C GLU A 21 -20.76 -12.57 -17.43
N GLN A 22 -21.71 -13.19 -16.73
CA GLN A 22 -21.91 -12.91 -15.30
C GLN A 22 -20.70 -13.41 -14.52
N MET A 23 -19.96 -12.48 -13.93
CA MET A 23 -18.88 -12.81 -13.01
C MET A 23 -19.49 -13.24 -11.66
N THR A 24 -19.70 -14.52 -11.48
CA THR A 24 -20.18 -15.12 -10.22
C THR A 24 -19.02 -15.58 -9.33
N ALA A 25 -17.96 -14.82 -9.29
CA ALA A 25 -16.85 -15.11 -8.37
C ALA A 25 -17.07 -14.39 -7.03
N ASN A 26 -17.97 -14.90 -6.22
CA ASN A 26 -17.80 -14.72 -4.79
C ASN A 26 -16.50 -15.45 -4.39
N PRO A 27 -15.52 -14.76 -3.80
CA PRO A 27 -14.30 -15.41 -3.35
C PRO A 27 -14.69 -16.57 -2.42
N THR A 28 -14.07 -17.73 -2.62
CA THR A 28 -14.28 -18.86 -1.73
C THR A 28 -13.82 -18.49 -0.31
N GLU A 29 -14.37 -19.14 0.70
CA GLU A 29 -13.95 -18.95 2.09
C GLU A 29 -12.43 -19.13 2.27
N VAL A 30 -11.82 -20.03 1.48
CA VAL A 30 -10.37 -20.26 1.43
C VAL A 30 -9.61 -19.03 0.88
N GLU A 31 -10.15 -18.37 -0.14
CA GLU A 31 -9.54 -17.15 -0.70
C GLU A 31 -9.69 -15.95 0.25
N LEU A 32 -10.84 -15.83 0.93
CA LEU A 32 -11.04 -14.82 1.97
C LEU A 32 -10.08 -15.03 3.14
N ASN A 33 -9.87 -16.29 3.56
CA ASN A 33 -8.93 -16.62 4.62
C ASN A 33 -7.47 -16.34 4.22
N LYS A 34 -7.09 -16.57 2.94
CA LYS A 34 -5.76 -16.18 2.43
C LYS A 34 -5.54 -14.66 2.45
N ARG A 35 -6.57 -13.86 2.15
CA ARG A 35 -6.49 -12.38 2.18
C ARG A 35 -6.21 -11.84 3.58
N ASN A 36 -6.78 -12.47 4.59
CA ASN A 36 -6.62 -12.13 6.00
C ASN A 36 -5.50 -12.94 6.68
N SER A 37 -4.66 -13.62 5.89
CA SER A 37 -3.61 -14.44 6.46
C SER A 37 -2.60 -13.61 7.23
N ILE A 38 -2.35 -14.06 8.44
CA ILE A 38 -1.28 -13.63 9.32
C ILE A 38 -0.40 -14.83 9.59
N GLN A 39 0.88 -14.62 9.68
CA GLN A 39 1.84 -15.63 10.10
C GLN A 39 2.45 -15.21 11.43
N PHE A 40 2.87 -16.17 12.22
CA PHE A 40 3.62 -15.92 13.44
C PHE A 40 4.98 -16.56 13.35
N ALA A 41 6.01 -15.75 13.62
CA ALA A 41 7.35 -16.25 13.90
C ALA A 41 7.48 -16.49 15.41
N THR A 42 8.03 -17.64 15.76
CA THR A 42 8.33 -18.06 17.13
C THR A 42 9.74 -18.63 17.19
N PHE A 43 10.32 -18.74 18.38
CA PHE A 43 11.70 -19.19 18.56
C PHE A 43 11.79 -20.37 19.56
N PRO A 44 11.17 -21.53 19.25
CA PRO A 44 11.31 -22.69 20.11
C PRO A 44 12.79 -23.16 20.13
N ASN A 45 13.39 -23.20 21.33
CA ASN A 45 14.82 -23.51 21.53
C ASN A 45 15.76 -22.60 20.72
N ASP A 46 15.45 -21.29 20.64
CA ASP A 46 16.22 -20.28 19.90
C ASP A 46 16.29 -20.52 18.36
N VAL A 47 15.42 -21.34 17.82
CA VAL A 47 15.32 -21.60 16.37
C VAL A 47 14.09 -20.91 15.81
N LEU A 48 14.28 -20.08 14.78
CA LEU A 48 13.18 -19.44 14.09
C LEU A 48 12.22 -20.47 13.46
N SER A 49 10.97 -20.38 13.81
CA SER A 49 9.87 -21.14 13.22
C SER A 49 8.75 -20.22 12.78
N VAL A 50 8.40 -20.25 11.51
CA VAL A 50 7.29 -19.45 10.97
C VAL A 50 6.10 -20.37 10.71
N SER A 51 4.94 -20.00 11.29
CA SER A 51 3.70 -20.76 11.06
C SER A 51 3.34 -20.77 9.57
N SER A 52 2.92 -21.92 9.06
CA SER A 52 2.34 -21.98 7.71
C SER A 52 1.03 -21.17 7.68
N ASN A 53 0.67 -20.64 6.50
CA ASN A 53 -0.63 -19.97 6.26
C ASN A 53 -1.81 -20.97 6.36
N SER A 54 -1.92 -21.70 7.44
CA SER A 54 -3.00 -22.64 7.66
C SER A 54 -4.25 -21.92 8.17
N THR A 55 -5.40 -22.39 7.74
CA THR A 55 -6.72 -21.91 8.16
C THR A 55 -6.84 -21.87 9.69
N GLY A 56 -7.28 -20.74 10.22
CA GLY A 56 -7.62 -20.60 11.64
C GLY A 56 -6.58 -19.87 12.53
N ILE A 57 -5.45 -19.44 11.97
CA ILE A 57 -4.51 -18.59 12.71
C ILE A 57 -5.01 -17.15 12.70
N THR A 58 -5.27 -16.61 13.89
CA THR A 58 -5.73 -15.22 14.09
C THR A 58 -4.90 -14.55 15.18
N PRO A 59 -4.86 -13.22 15.26
CA PRO A 59 -4.14 -12.55 16.32
C PRO A 59 -4.50 -13.03 17.74
N GLU A 60 -5.76 -13.40 17.96
CA GLU A 60 -6.27 -13.80 19.28
C GLU A 60 -5.71 -15.13 19.78
N ASN A 61 -5.28 -16.01 18.88
CA ASN A 61 -4.67 -17.30 19.22
C ASN A 61 -3.16 -17.34 18.96
N ALA A 62 -2.53 -16.16 18.92
CA ALA A 62 -1.09 -16.05 18.73
C ALA A 62 -0.32 -16.78 19.86
N PRO A 63 0.75 -17.51 19.53
CA PRO A 63 1.66 -18.07 20.53
C PRO A 63 2.32 -16.96 21.36
N GLN A 64 2.57 -17.25 22.63
CA GLN A 64 3.24 -16.29 23.51
C GLN A 64 4.64 -15.94 22.99
N GLY A 65 4.96 -14.65 23.00
CA GLY A 65 6.26 -14.13 22.56
C GLY A 65 6.44 -14.14 21.04
N SER A 66 5.35 -14.31 20.28
CA SER A 66 5.43 -14.37 18.82
C SER A 66 5.63 -12.99 18.17
N ILE A 67 6.17 -13.01 16.96
CA ILE A 67 6.24 -11.87 16.04
C ILE A 67 5.18 -12.07 14.97
N ALA A 68 4.25 -11.12 14.83
CA ALA A 68 3.23 -11.18 13.80
C ALA A 68 3.79 -10.73 12.45
N ILE A 69 3.55 -11.49 11.39
CA ILE A 69 3.96 -11.16 10.02
C ILE A 69 2.70 -10.87 9.20
N ILE A 70 2.60 -9.65 8.66
CA ILE A 70 1.48 -9.19 7.84
C ILE A 70 2.00 -8.80 6.47
N ASN A 71 1.52 -9.46 5.42
CA ASN A 71 1.91 -9.15 4.04
C ASN A 71 1.11 -7.96 3.49
N ILE A 72 1.80 -7.03 2.83
CA ILE A 72 1.22 -5.93 2.05
C ILE A 72 1.75 -6.06 0.62
N ALA A 73 0.94 -6.64 -0.26
CA ALA A 73 1.37 -6.94 -1.62
C ALA A 73 0.41 -6.35 -2.66
N ASN A 74 0.92 -6.14 -3.88
CA ASN A 74 0.19 -5.61 -5.03
C ASN A 74 -0.31 -4.16 -4.83
N ALA A 75 -1.38 -3.78 -5.54
CA ALA A 75 -1.94 -2.42 -5.45
C ALA A 75 -2.59 -2.16 -4.09
N ILE A 76 -2.23 -1.04 -3.48
CA ILE A 76 -2.79 -0.58 -2.22
C ILE A 76 -4.16 0.03 -2.46
N THR A 77 -5.20 -0.60 -1.92
CA THR A 77 -6.58 -0.15 -1.97
C THR A 77 -7.14 0.02 -0.56
N LYS A 78 -8.14 0.89 -0.39
CA LYS A 78 -8.78 1.09 0.91
C LYS A 78 -9.67 -0.09 1.30
N GLN A 79 -10.48 -0.56 0.35
CA GLN A 79 -11.40 -1.69 0.53
C GLN A 79 -10.79 -2.96 -0.07
N ASP A 80 -11.27 -4.10 0.38
CA ASP A 80 -10.91 -5.40 -0.18
C ASP A 80 -11.32 -5.45 -1.65
N GLN A 81 -10.49 -6.09 -2.46
CA GLN A 81 -10.80 -6.35 -3.88
C GLN A 81 -11.46 -7.72 -4.00
N GLU A 82 -12.48 -7.85 -4.86
CA GLU A 82 -13.20 -9.13 -5.05
C GLU A 82 -12.25 -10.26 -5.46
N CYS A 83 -11.34 -10.00 -6.40
CA CYS A 83 -10.36 -10.97 -6.92
C CYS A 83 -8.90 -10.57 -6.60
N GLY A 84 -8.66 -9.82 -5.52
CA GLY A 84 -7.34 -9.28 -5.19
C GLY A 84 -6.99 -9.38 -3.71
N PRO A 85 -5.93 -8.72 -3.30
CA PRO A 85 -5.51 -8.69 -1.90
C PRO A 85 -6.53 -7.98 -1.00
N ALA A 86 -6.43 -8.21 0.31
CA ALA A 86 -7.16 -7.44 1.30
C ALA A 86 -6.77 -5.96 1.23
N GLY A 87 -7.76 -5.09 1.36
CA GLY A 87 -7.54 -3.64 1.45
C GLY A 87 -6.95 -3.21 2.78
N MET A 88 -6.50 -1.96 2.83
CA MET A 88 -5.84 -1.43 4.03
C MET A 88 -6.78 -1.28 5.23
N LYS A 89 -8.11 -1.26 5.03
CA LYS A 89 -9.06 -1.31 6.14
C LYS A 89 -8.95 -2.65 6.90
N THR A 90 -8.99 -3.75 6.18
CA THR A 90 -8.82 -5.10 6.76
C THR A 90 -7.43 -5.28 7.37
N LYS A 91 -6.36 -4.79 6.71
CA LYS A 91 -5.00 -4.84 7.26
C LYS A 91 -4.82 -3.98 8.50
N SER A 92 -5.45 -2.80 8.54
CA SER A 92 -5.47 -1.92 9.71
C SER A 92 -6.16 -2.59 10.91
N ASP A 93 -7.31 -3.22 10.69
CA ASP A 93 -8.03 -3.94 11.74
C ASP A 93 -7.21 -5.15 12.24
N LEU A 94 -6.54 -5.86 11.35
CA LEU A 94 -5.63 -6.95 11.71
C LEU A 94 -4.46 -6.44 12.58
N LEU A 95 -3.84 -5.32 12.21
CA LEU A 95 -2.75 -4.70 12.94
C LEU A 95 -3.19 -4.24 14.35
N LYS A 96 -4.37 -3.62 14.47
CA LYS A 96 -4.94 -3.23 15.78
C LYS A 96 -5.19 -4.44 16.69
N ARG A 97 -5.64 -5.57 16.13
CA ARG A 97 -5.81 -6.83 16.87
C ARG A 97 -4.46 -7.38 17.35
N CYS A 98 -3.40 -7.24 16.54
CA CYS A 98 -2.04 -7.56 16.98
C CYS A 98 -1.58 -6.66 18.13
N TYR A 99 -1.90 -5.37 18.09
CA TYR A 99 -1.58 -4.43 19.18
C TYR A 99 -2.30 -4.78 20.50
N ALA A 100 -3.51 -5.29 20.41
CA ALA A 100 -4.34 -5.65 21.57
C ALA A 100 -3.96 -7.01 22.21
N ASN A 101 -3.11 -7.82 21.58
CA ASN A 101 -2.74 -9.13 22.12
C ASN A 101 -1.33 -9.13 22.72
N ASP A 102 -1.25 -9.35 24.03
CA ASP A 102 0.02 -9.37 24.79
C ASP A 102 0.93 -10.55 24.43
N ASN A 103 0.42 -11.60 23.79
CA ASN A 103 1.25 -12.70 23.28
C ASN A 103 2.10 -12.29 22.07
N ILE A 104 1.77 -11.19 21.40
CA ILE A 104 2.51 -10.67 20.26
C ILE A 104 3.47 -9.59 20.74
N ASN A 105 4.77 -9.82 20.61
CA ASN A 105 5.79 -8.89 21.04
C ASN A 105 6.05 -7.77 20.02
N SER A 106 5.96 -8.08 18.74
CA SER A 106 6.22 -7.13 17.64
C SER A 106 5.49 -7.52 16.37
N VAL A 107 5.48 -6.63 15.39
CA VAL A 107 4.87 -6.87 14.06
C VAL A 107 5.88 -6.57 12.97
N VAL A 108 5.95 -7.43 11.96
CA VAL A 108 6.71 -7.22 10.74
C VAL A 108 5.72 -7.11 9.56
N LEU A 109 5.75 -5.98 8.87
CA LEU A 109 5.04 -5.78 7.61
C LEU A 109 5.97 -6.21 6.47
N VAL A 110 5.65 -7.28 5.76
CA VAL A 110 6.37 -7.70 4.55
C VAL A 110 5.70 -7.02 3.36
N ILE A 111 6.45 -6.18 2.65
CA ILE A 111 5.91 -5.26 1.65
C ILE A 111 6.50 -5.58 0.27
N ASP A 112 5.62 -5.87 -0.69
CA ASP A 112 5.92 -5.91 -2.12
C ASP A 112 4.81 -5.19 -2.89
N SER A 113 4.96 -3.87 -3.07
CA SER A 113 3.92 -3.04 -3.65
C SER A 113 4.47 -1.82 -4.37
N GLY A 114 3.96 -1.57 -5.58
CA GLY A 114 4.18 -0.33 -6.31
C GLY A 114 3.40 0.88 -5.78
N GLY A 115 2.56 0.69 -4.74
CA GLY A 115 1.75 1.75 -4.17
C GLY A 115 0.26 1.66 -4.53
N GLY A 116 -0.44 2.79 -4.52
CA GLY A 116 -1.88 2.85 -4.81
C GLY A 116 -2.58 4.06 -4.21
N GLN A 117 -3.74 3.85 -3.59
CA GLN A 117 -4.61 4.92 -3.11
C GLN A 117 -4.01 5.67 -1.90
N GLY A 118 -3.87 6.99 -1.99
CA GLY A 118 -3.37 7.84 -0.91
C GLY A 118 -4.21 7.76 0.38
N MET A 119 -5.54 7.62 0.26
CA MET A 119 -6.41 7.45 1.43
C MET A 119 -6.25 6.09 2.12
N ALA A 120 -5.83 5.05 1.39
CA ALA A 120 -5.49 3.75 1.97
C ALA A 120 -4.15 3.83 2.73
N MET A 121 -3.17 4.49 2.15
CA MET A 121 -1.89 4.81 2.80
C MET A 121 -2.12 5.56 4.12
N ARG A 122 -2.91 6.63 4.09
CA ARG A 122 -3.20 7.44 5.29
C ARG A 122 -3.81 6.60 6.41
N LEU A 123 -4.83 5.77 6.09
CA LEU A 123 -5.47 4.90 7.07
C LEU A 123 -4.46 3.98 7.77
N MET A 124 -3.57 3.37 7.00
CA MET A 124 -2.57 2.44 7.54
C MET A 124 -1.48 3.18 8.33
N ALA A 125 -1.00 4.32 7.83
CA ALA A 125 -0.05 5.18 8.54
C ALA A 125 -0.61 5.68 9.88
N GLU A 126 -1.89 6.06 9.92
CA GLU A 126 -2.57 6.44 11.16
C GLU A 126 -2.66 5.26 12.15
N THR A 127 -2.89 4.04 11.65
CA THR A 127 -2.88 2.86 12.51
C THR A 127 -1.48 2.56 13.06
N ILE A 128 -0.44 2.71 12.25
CA ILE A 128 0.96 2.51 12.67
C ILE A 128 1.36 3.58 13.67
N SER A 129 0.90 4.83 13.54
CA SER A 129 1.21 5.88 14.52
C SER A 129 0.67 5.60 15.93
N GLN A 130 -0.34 4.72 16.06
CA GLN A 130 -0.91 4.27 17.33
C GLN A 130 -0.25 3.01 17.90
N LYS A 131 0.89 2.60 17.34
CA LYS A 131 1.61 1.39 17.77
C LYS A 131 2.00 1.47 19.25
N ASN A 132 1.82 0.36 19.95
CA ASN A 132 2.21 0.16 21.35
C ASN A 132 3.27 -0.93 21.51
N LYS A 133 3.79 -1.44 20.40
CA LYS A 133 4.89 -2.41 20.30
C LYS A 133 5.68 -2.16 19.02
N PRO A 134 6.91 -2.69 18.91
CA PRO A 134 7.74 -2.48 17.72
C PRO A 134 7.07 -2.95 16.43
N VAL A 135 7.18 -2.14 15.37
CA VAL A 135 6.69 -2.46 14.03
C VAL A 135 7.83 -2.26 13.03
N GLY A 136 8.22 -3.33 12.36
CA GLY A 136 9.21 -3.30 11.28
C GLY A 136 8.57 -3.37 9.91
N ALA A 137 9.22 -2.80 8.90
CA ALA A 137 8.89 -2.99 7.48
C ALA A 137 10.02 -3.72 6.78
N PHE A 138 9.73 -4.88 6.22
CA PHE A 138 10.64 -5.62 5.36
C PHE A 138 10.18 -5.49 3.91
N ILE A 139 11.05 -4.97 3.06
CA ILE A 139 10.78 -4.78 1.63
C ILE A 139 11.23 -6.02 0.90
N ASP A 140 10.27 -6.78 0.34
CA ASP A 140 10.57 -8.00 -0.40
C ASP A 140 11.15 -7.67 -1.78
N ASP A 141 10.41 -6.94 -2.64
CA ASP A 141 10.92 -6.43 -3.92
C ASP A 141 10.67 -4.93 -4.08
N ASN A 142 9.42 -4.49 -3.89
CA ASN A 142 9.00 -3.11 -4.15
C ASN A 142 8.37 -2.46 -2.92
N CYS A 143 8.78 -1.23 -2.63
CA CYS A 143 8.11 -0.38 -1.65
C CYS A 143 8.02 1.04 -2.19
N CYS A 144 7.03 1.26 -3.04
CA CYS A 144 6.90 2.51 -3.79
C CYS A 144 5.63 3.28 -3.44
N SER A 145 5.68 4.61 -3.56
CA SER A 145 4.51 5.50 -3.42
C SER A 145 3.76 5.25 -2.10
N ALA A 146 2.46 4.94 -2.14
CA ALA A 146 1.64 4.67 -0.96
C ALA A 146 2.22 3.56 -0.05
N ALA A 147 2.92 2.56 -0.62
CA ALA A 147 3.59 1.51 0.15
C ALA A 147 4.73 2.07 0.99
N TYR A 148 5.53 2.98 0.42
CA TYR A 148 6.58 3.64 1.17
C TYR A 148 6.00 4.56 2.26
N GLY A 149 4.88 5.24 1.99
CA GLY A 149 4.18 6.04 3.00
C GLY A 149 3.75 5.20 4.21
N ILE A 150 3.33 3.96 4.00
CA ILE A 150 3.03 3.00 5.07
C ILE A 150 4.33 2.61 5.80
N ALA A 151 5.36 2.17 5.07
CA ALA A 151 6.63 1.74 5.63
C ALA A 151 7.31 2.83 6.45
N SER A 152 7.20 4.10 6.03
CA SER A 152 7.86 5.24 6.69
C SER A 152 7.52 5.38 8.17
N GLY A 153 6.31 4.94 8.59
CA GLY A 153 5.86 4.97 9.99
C GLY A 153 6.38 3.83 10.86
N CYS A 154 7.06 2.85 10.27
CA CYS A 154 7.66 1.74 11.01
C CYS A 154 8.96 2.16 11.70
N ASP A 155 9.34 1.42 12.76
CA ASP A 155 10.55 1.73 13.55
C ASP A 155 11.83 1.46 12.73
N PHE A 156 11.80 0.38 11.93
CA PHE A 156 12.88 -0.01 11.03
C PHE A 156 12.33 -0.39 9.66
N ILE A 157 13.07 -0.05 8.61
CA ILE A 157 12.78 -0.39 7.22
C ILE A 157 14.01 -1.06 6.63
N VAL A 158 13.89 -2.33 6.27
CA VAL A 158 14.99 -3.13 5.71
C VAL A 158 14.56 -3.70 4.37
N ALA A 159 15.44 -3.66 3.38
CA ALA A 159 15.23 -4.26 2.06
C ALA A 159 15.90 -5.63 1.96
N ASN A 160 15.28 -6.55 1.21
CA ASN A 160 15.80 -7.92 1.03
C ASN A 160 17.12 -7.97 0.24
N SER A 161 17.36 -7.00 -0.62
CA SER A 161 18.51 -6.98 -1.51
C SER A 161 18.81 -5.58 -2.06
N ASN A 162 19.99 -5.43 -2.67
CA ASN A 162 20.38 -4.19 -3.35
C ASN A 162 19.47 -3.85 -4.56
N GLN A 163 18.73 -4.83 -5.09
CA GLN A 163 17.85 -4.67 -6.25
C GLN A 163 16.43 -4.24 -5.87
N ALA A 164 16.06 -4.26 -4.60
CA ALA A 164 14.76 -3.78 -4.15
C ALA A 164 14.54 -2.31 -4.56
N GLN A 165 13.32 -1.98 -4.94
CA GLN A 165 12.95 -0.68 -5.45
C GLN A 165 12.15 0.11 -4.41
N ILE A 166 12.64 1.29 -4.06
CA ILE A 166 12.11 2.14 -2.99
C ILE A 166 11.90 3.56 -3.51
N GLY A 167 10.84 4.21 -3.06
CA GLY A 167 10.61 5.61 -3.39
C GLY A 167 9.30 5.86 -4.12
N SER A 168 9.33 6.39 -5.34
CA SER A 168 8.11 6.86 -6.04
C SER A 168 7.27 7.79 -5.13
N ILE A 169 7.94 8.58 -4.28
CA ILE A 169 7.29 9.50 -3.34
C ILE A 169 6.80 10.69 -4.14
N GLY A 170 5.52 10.67 -4.46
CA GLY A 170 4.88 11.67 -5.30
C GLY A 170 3.43 11.31 -5.61
N THR A 171 2.67 12.31 -6.04
CA THR A 171 1.25 12.18 -6.35
C THR A 171 0.99 12.53 -7.81
N TYR A 172 0.14 11.74 -8.47
CA TYR A 172 -0.37 12.06 -9.80
C TYR A 172 -1.85 11.74 -9.90
N ILE A 173 -2.53 12.39 -10.83
CA ILE A 173 -3.93 12.13 -11.17
C ILE A 173 -4.01 11.81 -12.66
N THR A 174 -4.71 10.74 -13.01
CA THR A 174 -5.01 10.38 -14.40
C THR A 174 -6.48 10.61 -14.67
N ILE A 175 -6.78 11.36 -15.71
CA ILE A 175 -8.14 11.58 -16.21
C ILE A 175 -8.23 10.95 -17.60
N ALA A 176 -9.19 10.04 -17.81
CA ALA A 176 -9.48 9.47 -19.11
C ALA A 176 -10.72 10.14 -19.69
N ASP A 177 -10.57 10.80 -20.83
CA ASP A 177 -11.69 11.38 -21.58
C ASP A 177 -12.23 10.36 -22.60
N TYR A 178 -13.44 9.90 -22.38
CA TYR A 178 -14.17 8.98 -23.27
C TYR A 178 -15.26 9.66 -24.08
N THR A 179 -15.37 10.97 -24.08
CA THR A 179 -16.45 11.73 -24.71
C THR A 179 -16.63 11.38 -26.19
N GLU A 180 -15.54 11.39 -26.94
CA GLU A 180 -15.61 11.07 -28.38
C GLU A 180 -15.93 9.58 -28.64
N LYS A 181 -15.45 8.68 -27.80
CA LYS A 181 -15.77 7.25 -27.87
C LYS A 181 -17.26 7.02 -27.67
N PHE A 182 -17.87 7.64 -26.67
CA PHE A 182 -19.32 7.54 -26.45
C PHE A 182 -20.12 8.10 -27.59
N LYS A 183 -19.74 9.25 -28.17
CA LYS A 183 -20.38 9.81 -29.35
C LYS A 183 -20.34 8.84 -30.53
N GLN A 184 -19.19 8.19 -30.79
CA GLN A 184 -19.05 7.19 -31.87
C GLN A 184 -19.93 5.97 -31.63
N MET A 185 -20.21 5.62 -30.37
CA MET A 185 -21.15 4.55 -29.97
C MET A 185 -22.62 4.98 -30.02
N GLY A 186 -22.91 6.23 -30.42
CA GLY A 186 -24.26 6.79 -30.45
C GLY A 186 -24.81 7.19 -29.08
N VAL A 187 -23.96 7.29 -28.07
CA VAL A 187 -24.33 7.68 -26.70
C VAL A 187 -24.01 9.16 -26.51
N ASN A 188 -25.02 9.96 -26.19
CA ASN A 188 -24.86 11.35 -25.78
C ASN A 188 -24.97 11.47 -24.28
N LEU A 189 -23.90 11.92 -23.61
CA LEU A 189 -23.92 12.24 -22.19
C LEU A 189 -24.51 13.63 -22.00
N ILE A 190 -25.55 13.74 -21.19
CA ILE A 190 -26.20 15.00 -20.85
C ILE A 190 -26.04 15.19 -19.35
N GLU A 191 -25.24 16.19 -18.95
CA GLU A 191 -25.04 16.54 -17.53
C GLU A 191 -25.92 17.72 -17.16
N ILE A 192 -26.72 17.56 -16.12
CA ILE A 192 -27.60 18.60 -15.61
C ILE A 192 -27.21 18.87 -14.15
N TYR A 193 -26.75 20.08 -13.89
CA TYR A 193 -26.35 20.52 -12.57
C TYR A 193 -27.46 21.38 -11.92
N ALA A 194 -27.62 21.26 -10.61
CA ALA A 194 -28.45 22.21 -9.86
C ALA A 194 -27.86 23.62 -9.96
N SER A 195 -28.70 24.66 -10.02
CA SER A 195 -28.27 26.03 -10.23
C SER A 195 -27.24 26.53 -9.21
N ALA A 196 -27.26 26.02 -7.97
CA ALA A 196 -26.32 26.37 -6.92
C ALA A 196 -25.03 25.51 -6.92
N SER A 197 -24.93 24.49 -7.78
CA SER A 197 -23.78 23.54 -7.83
C SER A 197 -22.75 23.97 -8.86
N THR A 198 -22.31 25.21 -8.82
CA THR A 198 -21.46 25.86 -9.82
C THR A 198 -20.06 25.25 -9.93
N ASP A 199 -19.57 24.66 -8.85
CA ASP A 199 -18.19 24.12 -8.79
C ASP A 199 -18.13 22.59 -8.80
N LYS A 200 -19.30 21.93 -8.93
CA LYS A 200 -19.33 20.47 -8.91
C LYS A 200 -18.65 19.88 -10.15
N ASN A 201 -17.62 19.06 -9.96
CA ASN A 201 -16.78 18.46 -11.01
C ASN A 201 -16.07 19.47 -11.93
N LYS A 202 -16.05 20.75 -11.56
CA LYS A 202 -15.52 21.81 -12.42
C LYS A 202 -14.04 21.60 -12.72
N GLU A 203 -13.24 21.19 -11.76
CA GLU A 203 -11.81 20.92 -11.92
C GLU A 203 -11.51 19.79 -12.94
N PHE A 204 -12.37 18.76 -12.99
CA PHE A 204 -12.25 17.69 -13.97
C PHE A 204 -12.66 18.15 -15.36
N PHE A 205 -13.76 18.91 -15.44
CA PHE A 205 -14.23 19.49 -16.70
C PHE A 205 -13.19 20.46 -17.27
N ASP A 206 -12.67 21.37 -16.47
CA ASP A 206 -11.62 22.32 -16.86
C ASP A 206 -10.38 21.60 -17.40
N ALA A 207 -9.98 20.49 -16.77
CA ALA A 207 -8.83 19.69 -17.20
C ALA A 207 -9.05 19.06 -18.59
N ILE A 208 -10.26 18.52 -18.86
CA ILE A 208 -10.64 17.97 -20.18
C ILE A 208 -10.65 19.08 -21.25
N GLN A 209 -11.03 20.30 -20.87
CA GLN A 209 -11.03 21.47 -21.77
C GLN A 209 -9.63 22.10 -21.93
N GLY A 210 -8.58 21.51 -21.41
CA GLY A 210 -7.20 21.96 -21.55
C GLY A 210 -6.69 22.90 -20.46
N ASN A 211 -7.47 23.11 -19.38
CA ASN A 211 -7.03 23.84 -18.19
C ASN A 211 -6.83 22.89 -16.98
N PRO A 212 -5.65 22.27 -16.82
CA PRO A 212 -5.40 21.30 -15.74
C PRO A 212 -5.07 21.95 -14.39
N GLU A 213 -4.97 23.28 -14.28
CA GLU A 213 -4.46 23.94 -13.07
C GLU A 213 -5.33 23.72 -11.83
N PRO A 214 -6.67 23.70 -11.90
CA PRO A 214 -7.48 23.40 -10.71
C PRO A 214 -7.24 21.97 -10.17
N ILE A 215 -7.18 20.96 -11.03
CA ILE A 215 -6.92 19.58 -10.61
C ILE A 215 -5.47 19.37 -10.19
N ARG A 216 -4.52 20.12 -10.78
CA ARG A 216 -3.10 20.15 -10.35
C ARG A 216 -2.97 20.69 -8.93
N ALA A 217 -3.74 21.72 -8.57
CA ALA A 217 -3.75 22.27 -7.22
C ALA A 217 -4.18 21.21 -6.19
N ILE A 218 -5.17 20.38 -6.52
CA ILE A 218 -5.61 19.24 -5.69
C ILE A 218 -4.48 18.20 -5.57
N ALA A 219 -3.84 17.83 -6.68
CA ALA A 219 -2.70 16.91 -6.66
C ALA A 219 -1.55 17.43 -5.79
N ASN A 220 -1.25 18.73 -5.87
CA ASN A 220 -0.22 19.36 -5.05
C ASN A 220 -0.55 19.32 -3.55
N GLN A 221 -1.81 19.51 -3.15
CA GLN A 221 -2.22 19.39 -1.75
C GLN A 221 -2.04 17.95 -1.24
N PHE A 222 -2.45 16.94 -2.00
CA PHE A 222 -2.20 15.54 -1.65
C PHE A 222 -0.70 15.24 -1.56
N ASN A 223 0.09 15.77 -2.50
CA ASN A 223 1.54 15.59 -2.52
C ASN A 223 2.19 16.22 -1.28
N GLU A 224 1.80 17.43 -0.89
CA GLU A 224 2.34 18.08 0.31
C GLU A 224 2.03 17.28 1.58
N HIS A 225 0.82 16.75 1.73
CA HIS A 225 0.49 15.84 2.83
C HIS A 225 1.36 14.59 2.84
N PHE A 226 1.64 14.02 1.67
CA PHE A 226 2.50 12.84 1.55
C PHE A 226 3.95 13.16 1.93
N LEU A 227 4.52 14.23 1.40
CA LEU A 227 5.89 14.64 1.72
C LEU A 227 6.05 14.95 3.22
N SER A 228 5.10 15.68 3.80
CA SER A 228 5.10 16.00 5.23
C SER A 228 4.98 14.75 6.12
N LEU A 229 4.22 13.73 5.70
CA LEU A 229 4.15 12.45 6.40
C LEU A 229 5.53 11.76 6.44
N ILE A 230 6.23 11.71 5.31
CA ILE A 230 7.56 11.12 5.23
C ILE A 230 8.57 11.88 6.10
N GLU A 231 8.57 13.20 6.02
CA GLU A 231 9.45 14.05 6.85
C GLU A 231 9.20 13.83 8.34
N SER A 232 7.94 13.80 8.75
CA SER A 232 7.57 13.56 10.15
C SER A 232 8.02 12.17 10.63
N ASN A 233 7.83 11.15 9.81
CA ASN A 233 8.13 9.76 10.19
C ASN A 233 9.63 9.43 10.13
N ARG A 234 10.39 10.12 9.28
CA ARG A 234 11.81 9.85 9.02
C ARG A 234 12.73 11.01 9.39
N THR A 235 12.28 11.95 10.24
CA THR A 235 12.94 13.22 10.59
C THR A 235 14.45 13.06 10.83
N ASP A 236 14.87 12.14 11.69
CA ASP A 236 16.26 11.97 12.10
C ASP A 236 17.06 11.03 11.17
N LYS A 237 16.40 10.44 10.18
CA LYS A 237 16.96 9.42 9.29
C LYS A 237 17.21 9.94 7.88
N LEU A 238 16.43 10.93 7.41
CA LEU A 238 16.60 11.53 6.09
C LEU A 238 17.94 12.27 5.99
N LYS A 239 18.70 11.97 4.94
CA LYS A 239 20.04 12.53 4.68
C LYS A 239 20.08 13.48 3.49
N ALA A 240 18.91 13.78 2.89
CA ALA A 240 18.78 14.67 1.75
C ALA A 240 17.50 15.50 1.87
N ASP A 241 17.45 16.62 1.15
CA ASP A 241 16.28 17.48 1.03
C ASP A 241 15.15 16.79 0.22
N ARG A 242 13.89 17.21 0.47
CA ARG A 242 12.70 16.68 -0.24
C ARG A 242 12.77 16.87 -1.76
N THR A 243 13.52 17.85 -2.25
CA THR A 243 13.75 18.06 -3.70
C THR A 243 14.54 16.93 -4.34
N VAL A 244 15.19 16.08 -3.56
CA VAL A 244 15.90 14.89 -4.03
C VAL A 244 14.97 13.68 -4.02
N TRP A 245 14.41 13.34 -2.87
CA TRP A 245 13.65 12.10 -2.68
C TRP A 245 12.13 12.23 -2.94
N GLY A 246 11.57 13.44 -2.90
CA GLY A 246 10.14 13.72 -3.03
C GLY A 246 9.67 14.05 -4.44
N THR A 247 10.39 13.61 -5.48
CA THR A 247 10.12 13.93 -6.89
C THR A 247 9.36 12.81 -7.65
N GLY A 248 8.96 11.75 -6.96
CA GLY A 248 8.37 10.57 -7.58
C GLY A 248 9.38 9.59 -8.17
N LYS A 249 10.69 9.81 -7.94
CA LYS A 249 11.74 8.92 -8.42
C LYS A 249 11.80 7.62 -7.62
N VAL A 250 12.10 6.51 -8.30
CA VAL A 250 12.40 5.21 -7.70
C VAL A 250 13.91 5.04 -7.58
N TYR A 251 14.35 4.48 -6.48
CA TYR A 251 15.75 4.20 -6.17
C TYR A 251 15.93 2.71 -5.88
N PHE A 252 17.09 2.17 -6.22
CA PHE A 252 17.52 0.89 -5.68
C PHE A 252 17.91 1.03 -4.20
N ALA A 253 17.89 -0.07 -3.47
CA ALA A 253 18.05 -0.10 -2.02
C ALA A 253 19.32 0.59 -1.52
N GLU A 254 20.47 0.43 -2.19
CA GLU A 254 21.72 1.12 -1.80
C GLU A 254 21.54 2.64 -1.80
N LYS A 255 20.94 3.19 -2.85
CA LYS A 255 20.69 4.64 -2.93
C LYS A 255 19.63 5.09 -1.94
N ALA A 256 18.59 4.28 -1.72
CA ALA A 256 17.58 4.55 -0.71
C ALA A 256 18.19 4.60 0.72
N LEU A 257 19.14 3.72 1.02
CA LEU A 257 19.91 3.72 2.27
C LEU A 257 20.79 4.96 2.43
N GLU A 258 21.47 5.38 1.35
CA GLU A 258 22.25 6.63 1.34
C GLU A 258 21.36 7.86 1.61
N LEU A 259 20.14 7.86 1.08
CA LEU A 259 19.18 8.96 1.28
C LEU A 259 18.48 8.91 2.65
N GLY A 260 18.64 7.82 3.41
CA GLY A 260 17.96 7.62 4.68
C GLY A 260 16.49 7.19 4.54
N LEU A 261 16.09 6.72 3.36
CA LEU A 261 14.75 6.21 3.12
C LEU A 261 14.54 4.81 3.72
N ILE A 262 15.61 4.02 3.87
CA ILE A 262 15.62 2.73 4.56
C ILE A 262 16.75 2.69 5.59
N ASP A 263 16.72 1.70 6.47
CA ASP A 263 17.66 1.58 7.60
C ASP A 263 18.70 0.47 7.36
N GLY A 264 18.47 -0.45 6.41
CA GLY A 264 19.38 -1.55 6.12
C GLY A 264 18.98 -2.38 4.91
N ILE A 265 19.86 -3.31 4.58
CA ILE A 265 19.65 -4.34 3.55
C ILE A 265 20.07 -5.66 4.19
N ASP A 266 19.14 -6.60 4.33
CA ASP A 266 19.39 -7.88 5.02
C ASP A 266 18.31 -8.90 4.64
N THR A 267 18.44 -10.15 5.07
CA THR A 267 17.45 -11.21 4.88
C THR A 267 16.25 -11.03 5.83
N LEU A 268 15.09 -11.57 5.44
CA LEU A 268 13.90 -11.58 6.30
C LEU A 268 14.18 -12.33 7.61
N GLU A 269 14.94 -13.42 7.57
CA GLU A 269 15.30 -14.21 8.75
C GLU A 269 16.08 -13.38 9.77
N ASN A 270 17.12 -12.67 9.34
CA ASN A 270 17.91 -11.80 10.20
C ASN A 270 17.05 -10.64 10.73
N PHE A 271 16.19 -10.06 9.90
CA PHE A 271 15.30 -8.99 10.32
C PHE A 271 14.30 -9.44 11.37
N ILE A 272 13.72 -10.63 11.24
CA ILE A 272 12.83 -11.21 12.27
C ILE A 272 13.62 -11.50 13.55
N ASN A 273 14.84 -12.05 13.45
CA ASN A 273 15.69 -12.31 14.61
C ASN A 273 16.02 -11.04 15.42
N TYR A 274 16.11 -9.88 14.77
CA TYR A 274 16.31 -8.60 15.45
C TYR A 274 15.17 -8.25 16.42
N PHE A 275 13.94 -8.71 16.19
CA PHE A 275 12.79 -8.48 17.06
C PHE A 275 12.64 -9.54 18.17
N ASN A 276 13.50 -10.55 18.22
CA ASN A 276 13.50 -11.60 19.26
C ASN A 276 14.30 -11.20 20.52
N THR A 277 14.83 -9.98 20.59
CA THR A 277 15.70 -9.50 21.68
C THR A 277 14.91 -8.87 22.82
#